data_1e0d5fcb9564cb7be4dbcc64a166e40e
#
_entry.id   1e0d5fcb9564cb7be4dbcc64a166e40e
#
_cell.length_a   1.000
_cell.length_b   1.000
_cell.length_c   1.000
_cell.angle_alpha   90.00
_cell.angle_beta   90.00
_cell.angle_gamma   90.00
#
_symmetry.space_group_name_H-M   'P 1'
#
loop_
_entity.id
_entity.type
_entity.pdbx_description
1 polymer ?
#
loop_
_entity_poly.entity_id
_entity_poly.type
_entity_poly.pdbx_seq_one_letter_code
_entity_poly.pdbx_strand_id
1 'polypeptide(L)'
;MEWERGYKWNAHMDWKENLNEQEFTKLLRKKEYAEIVKRAVRLESKTNLLFSFEKMALRDAVKTNESAQLFSEGLFDYIYGKQSKKERFENFRYMLSRLPVKQTRVLTWPLLTVFGFIADPSEHIFLKPMVTKKAALKYGFEFNYLSKPNWQTYQSLLEFAGLLRKDTKNLHPKDMIDIQSFIWVMGSEEYPD
;
A
#
# COMPACT_ATOMS: atom_id res chain seq x y z
N MET A 1 1.14 16.23 -12.92
CA MET A 1 1.24 14.75 -12.71
C MET A 1 2.66 14.24 -12.44
N GLU A 2 3.71 14.83 -12.99
CA GLU A 2 5.10 14.39 -12.70
C GLU A 2 5.47 14.46 -11.21
N TRP A 3 5.02 15.50 -10.50
CA TRP A 3 5.24 15.64 -9.06
C TRP A 3 4.60 14.48 -8.26
N GLU A 4 3.32 14.15 -8.57
CA GLU A 4 2.60 13.07 -7.88
C GLU A 4 3.21 11.69 -8.13
N ARG A 5 3.79 11.48 -9.31
CA ARG A 5 4.49 10.24 -9.63
C ARG A 5 5.88 10.17 -8.98
N GLY A 6 6.62 11.28 -8.96
CA GLY A 6 8.06 11.30 -8.67
C GLY A 6 8.42 10.63 -7.33
N TYR A 7 7.82 11.08 -6.23
CA TYR A 7 8.15 10.52 -4.90
C TYR A 7 7.70 9.06 -4.71
N LYS A 8 6.57 8.67 -5.34
CA LYS A 8 6.06 7.28 -5.32
C LYS A 8 6.99 6.36 -6.10
N TRP A 9 7.44 6.81 -7.27
CA TRP A 9 8.38 6.09 -8.10
C TRP A 9 9.74 5.94 -7.42
N ASN A 10 10.24 6.99 -6.79
CA ASN A 10 11.49 6.94 -6.04
C ASN A 10 11.40 5.93 -4.88
N ALA A 11 10.26 5.88 -4.16
CA ALA A 11 10.05 4.89 -3.12
C ALA A 11 10.02 3.45 -3.67
N HIS A 12 9.43 3.24 -4.86
CA HIS A 12 9.46 1.96 -5.56
C HIS A 12 10.90 1.55 -5.95
N MET A 13 11.67 2.45 -6.52
CA MET A 13 13.06 2.18 -6.88
C MET A 13 13.92 1.87 -5.64
N ASP A 14 13.76 2.64 -4.57
CA ASP A 14 14.41 2.36 -3.29
C ASP A 14 14.01 0.98 -2.73
N TRP A 15 12.75 0.56 -2.91
CA TRP A 15 12.31 -0.79 -2.52
C TRP A 15 13.05 -1.86 -3.33
N LYS A 16 13.12 -1.70 -4.64
CA LYS A 16 13.84 -2.63 -5.54
C LYS A 16 15.32 -2.76 -5.19
N GLU A 17 15.94 -1.71 -4.69
CA GLU A 17 17.34 -1.74 -4.28
C GLU A 17 17.55 -2.36 -2.89
N ASN A 18 16.65 -2.06 -1.93
CA ASN A 18 16.90 -2.33 -0.51
C ASN A 18 16.06 -3.47 0.09
N LEU A 19 14.92 -3.82 -0.53
CA LEU A 19 13.99 -4.87 -0.07
C LEU A 19 13.41 -5.70 -1.22
N ASN A 20 14.17 -5.91 -2.31
CA ASN A 20 13.78 -6.87 -3.33
C ASN A 20 13.67 -8.29 -2.74
N GLU A 21 13.06 -9.21 -3.49
CA GLU A 21 12.78 -10.56 -3.01
C GLU A 21 14.03 -11.29 -2.49
N GLN A 22 15.17 -11.13 -3.16
CA GLN A 22 16.42 -11.79 -2.77
C GLN A 22 16.95 -11.26 -1.44
N GLU A 23 17.02 -9.95 -1.28
CA GLU A 23 17.52 -9.32 -0.05
C GLU A 23 16.54 -9.56 1.11
N PHE A 24 15.23 -9.48 0.86
CA PHE A 24 14.22 -9.78 1.87
C PHE A 24 14.32 -11.24 2.35
N THR A 25 14.43 -12.19 1.42
CA THR A 25 14.63 -13.61 1.74
C THR A 25 15.90 -13.85 2.56
N LYS A 26 17.00 -13.18 2.21
CA LYS A 26 18.26 -13.26 2.94
C LYS A 26 18.11 -12.77 4.38
N LEU A 27 17.45 -11.63 4.60
CA LEU A 27 17.19 -11.08 5.92
C LEU A 27 16.27 -11.99 6.76
N LEU A 28 15.22 -12.57 6.15
CA LEU A 28 14.35 -13.55 6.82
C LEU A 28 15.11 -14.79 7.27
N ARG A 29 15.96 -15.36 6.41
CA ARG A 29 16.79 -16.52 6.76
C ARG A 29 17.74 -16.25 7.93
N LYS A 30 18.21 -15.02 8.04
CA LYS A 30 19.07 -14.57 9.14
C LYS A 30 18.28 -14.15 10.37
N LYS A 31 16.95 -14.15 10.30
CA LYS A 31 16.03 -13.64 11.33
C LYS A 31 16.29 -12.16 11.72
N GLU A 32 16.75 -11.38 10.75
CA GLU A 32 17.01 -9.93 10.91
C GLU A 32 15.72 -9.11 10.76
N TYR A 33 14.68 -9.47 11.53
CA TYR A 33 13.34 -8.87 11.43
C TYR A 33 13.33 -7.37 11.73
N ALA A 34 14.11 -6.93 12.72
CA ALA A 34 14.25 -5.51 13.05
C ALA A 34 14.83 -4.69 11.89
N GLU A 35 15.76 -5.27 11.11
CA GLU A 35 16.32 -4.61 9.94
C GLU A 35 15.29 -4.54 8.78
N ILE A 36 14.49 -5.59 8.57
CA ILE A 36 13.39 -5.57 7.60
C ILE A 36 12.40 -4.45 7.93
N VAL A 37 11.94 -4.41 9.19
CA VAL A 37 11.03 -3.36 9.69
C VAL A 37 11.62 -1.97 9.48
N LYS A 38 12.87 -1.78 9.88
CA LYS A 38 13.59 -0.50 9.74
C LYS A 38 13.64 -0.04 8.28
N ARG A 39 13.96 -0.94 7.35
CA ARG A 39 13.99 -0.63 5.92
C ARG A 39 12.60 -0.30 5.38
N ALA A 40 11.58 -1.13 5.67
CA ALA A 40 10.22 -0.90 5.20
C ALA A 40 9.67 0.45 5.70
N VAL A 41 9.81 0.75 7.00
CA VAL A 41 9.39 2.03 7.60
C VAL A 41 10.16 3.21 7.01
N ARG A 42 11.48 3.07 6.77
CA ARG A 42 12.29 4.12 6.15
C ARG A 42 11.82 4.42 4.71
N LEU A 43 11.54 3.39 3.93
CA LEU A 43 11.07 3.54 2.55
C LEU A 43 9.71 4.24 2.49
N GLU A 44 8.76 3.82 3.34
CA GLU A 44 7.47 4.48 3.44
C GLU A 44 7.60 5.93 3.90
N SER A 45 8.48 6.21 4.86
CA SER A 45 8.63 7.56 5.43
C SER A 45 9.10 8.62 4.43
N LYS A 46 9.68 8.22 3.29
CA LYS A 46 10.01 9.08 2.16
C LYS A 46 8.80 9.46 1.30
N THR A 47 7.63 8.88 1.61
CA THR A 47 6.37 9.19 0.91
C THR A 47 5.46 10.05 1.79
N ASN A 48 4.49 10.71 1.14
CA ASN A 48 3.42 11.44 1.80
C ASN A 48 2.10 10.61 1.85
N LEU A 49 2.21 9.28 1.69
CA LEU A 49 1.04 8.41 1.57
C LEU A 49 0.32 8.21 2.91
N LEU A 50 1.09 7.96 3.99
CA LEU A 50 0.55 7.79 5.33
C LEU A 50 0.53 9.10 6.13
N PHE A 51 -0.50 9.26 6.95
CA PHE A 51 -0.51 10.31 7.97
C PHE A 51 0.47 10.01 9.10
N SER A 52 0.90 11.05 9.83
CA SER A 52 1.85 10.93 10.95
C SER A 52 1.39 9.93 12.02
N PHE A 53 0.10 9.92 12.36
CA PHE A 53 -0.47 8.98 13.33
C PHE A 53 -0.44 7.53 12.85
N GLU A 54 -0.60 7.27 11.53
CA GLU A 54 -0.48 5.93 10.95
C GLU A 54 0.97 5.43 10.99
N LYS A 55 1.93 6.33 10.66
CA LYS A 55 3.38 6.04 10.79
C LYS A 55 3.76 5.71 12.22
N MET A 56 3.23 6.45 13.20
CA MET A 56 3.46 6.20 14.62
C MET A 56 2.85 4.86 15.07
N ALA A 57 1.60 4.59 14.67
CA ALA A 57 0.92 3.33 14.98
C ALA A 57 1.72 2.12 14.51
N LEU A 58 2.19 2.14 13.26
CA LEU A 58 3.03 1.07 12.72
C LEU A 58 4.34 0.93 13.51
N ARG A 59 5.08 2.01 13.72
CA ARG A 59 6.35 1.98 14.46
C ARG A 59 6.20 1.43 15.88
N ASP A 60 5.11 1.78 16.55
CA ASP A 60 4.84 1.27 17.90
C ASP A 60 4.46 -0.22 17.88
N ALA A 61 3.71 -0.65 16.89
CA ALA A 61 3.24 -2.03 16.76
C ALA A 61 4.35 -3.04 16.46
N VAL A 62 5.45 -2.61 15.81
CA VAL A 62 6.53 -3.51 15.36
C VAL A 62 7.80 -3.40 16.19
N LYS A 63 7.69 -2.91 17.45
CA LYS A 63 8.85 -2.68 18.32
C LYS A 63 9.45 -3.94 18.94
N THR A 64 8.61 -4.95 19.22
CA THR A 64 9.11 -6.20 19.82
C THR A 64 9.62 -7.14 18.75
N ASN A 65 10.50 -8.08 19.13
CA ASN A 65 11.04 -9.05 18.17
C ASN A 65 9.92 -9.91 17.58
N GLU A 66 8.94 -10.30 18.39
CA GLU A 66 7.79 -11.12 17.95
C GLU A 66 6.91 -10.37 16.95
N SER A 67 6.62 -9.09 17.22
CA SER A 67 5.82 -8.28 16.30
C SER A 67 6.59 -7.91 15.03
N ALA A 68 7.89 -7.68 15.11
CA ALA A 68 8.75 -7.48 13.96
C ALA A 68 8.83 -8.73 13.08
N GLN A 69 8.93 -9.91 13.69
CA GLN A 69 8.88 -11.20 12.97
C GLN A 69 7.53 -11.35 12.26
N LEU A 70 6.43 -11.23 13.00
CA LEU A 70 5.08 -11.38 12.45
C LEU A 70 4.84 -10.44 11.26
N PHE A 71 5.24 -9.17 11.40
CA PHE A 71 5.13 -8.18 10.33
C PHE A 71 6.02 -8.54 9.14
N SER A 72 7.27 -8.91 9.36
CA SER A 72 8.21 -9.22 8.28
C SER A 72 7.79 -10.43 7.45
N GLU A 73 7.38 -11.51 8.12
CA GLU A 73 6.89 -12.72 7.45
C GLU A 73 5.60 -12.46 6.67
N GLY A 74 4.63 -11.78 7.30
CA GLY A 74 3.36 -11.42 6.64
C GLY A 74 3.55 -10.44 5.47
N LEU A 75 4.47 -9.48 5.59
CA LEU A 75 4.78 -8.55 4.51
C LEU A 75 5.44 -9.25 3.32
N PHE A 76 6.37 -10.19 3.59
CA PHE A 76 6.98 -11.00 2.55
C PHE A 76 5.94 -11.82 1.78
N ASP A 77 5.07 -12.52 2.49
CA ASP A 77 4.01 -13.33 1.87
C ASP A 77 3.02 -12.47 1.07
N TYR A 78 2.72 -11.26 1.55
CA TYR A 78 1.84 -10.33 0.85
C TYR A 78 2.41 -9.90 -0.50
N ILE A 79 3.71 -9.61 -0.57
CA ILE A 79 4.36 -9.08 -1.78
C ILE A 79 4.85 -10.21 -2.69
N TYR A 80 5.55 -11.21 -2.14
CA TYR A 80 6.28 -12.24 -2.89
C TYR A 80 5.67 -13.64 -2.78
N GLY A 81 4.59 -13.80 -2.00
CA GLY A 81 3.91 -15.10 -1.84
C GLY A 81 3.33 -15.63 -3.15
N LYS A 82 3.18 -16.94 -3.23
CA LYS A 82 2.67 -17.65 -4.42
C LYS A 82 1.17 -17.90 -4.42
N GLN A 83 0.49 -17.56 -3.31
CA GLN A 83 -0.96 -17.69 -3.17
C GLN A 83 -1.67 -16.68 -4.07
N SER A 84 -2.98 -16.86 -4.26
CA SER A 84 -3.79 -15.90 -4.98
C SER A 84 -3.71 -14.50 -4.35
N LYS A 85 -3.90 -13.45 -5.14
CA LYS A 85 -3.92 -12.05 -4.67
C LYS A 85 -4.89 -11.85 -3.50
N LYS A 86 -6.06 -12.49 -3.56
CA LYS A 86 -7.07 -12.46 -2.49
C LYS A 86 -6.53 -13.08 -1.21
N GLU A 87 -5.94 -14.26 -1.28
CA GLU A 87 -5.41 -14.95 -0.10
C GLU A 87 -4.27 -14.14 0.53
N ARG A 88 -3.32 -13.65 -0.27
CA ARG A 88 -2.22 -12.79 0.22
C ARG A 88 -2.74 -11.53 0.91
N PHE A 89 -3.75 -10.87 0.31
CA PHE A 89 -4.41 -9.70 0.89
C PHE A 89 -5.07 -10.04 2.23
N GLU A 90 -5.88 -11.10 2.31
CA GLU A 90 -6.59 -11.49 3.53
C GLU A 90 -5.62 -11.94 4.63
N ASN A 91 -4.55 -12.67 4.29
CA ASN A 91 -3.51 -13.07 5.23
C ASN A 91 -2.79 -11.84 5.80
N PHE A 92 -2.41 -10.88 4.97
CA PHE A 92 -1.76 -9.65 5.42
C PHE A 92 -2.71 -8.79 6.27
N ARG A 93 -3.98 -8.67 5.87
CA ARG A 93 -5.02 -8.02 6.67
C ARG A 93 -5.18 -8.66 8.04
N TYR A 94 -5.23 -9.99 8.09
CA TYR A 94 -5.30 -10.74 9.35
C TYR A 94 -4.05 -10.50 10.20
N MET A 95 -2.87 -10.57 9.62
CA MET A 95 -1.61 -10.28 10.32
C MET A 95 -1.62 -8.88 10.93
N LEU A 96 -1.98 -7.84 10.16
CA LEU A 96 -2.07 -6.47 10.68
C LEU A 96 -3.05 -6.34 11.86
N SER A 97 -4.15 -7.13 11.86
CA SER A 97 -5.10 -7.14 12.97
C SER A 97 -4.56 -7.76 14.27
N ARG A 98 -3.46 -8.54 14.15
CA ARG A 98 -2.79 -9.22 15.27
C ARG A 98 -1.66 -8.39 15.90
N LEU A 99 -1.23 -7.34 15.22
CA LEU A 99 -0.18 -6.47 15.76
C LEU A 99 -0.66 -5.72 17.02
N PRO A 100 0.25 -5.50 17.99
CA PRO A 100 -0.07 -4.76 19.20
C PRO A 100 -0.62 -3.36 18.90
N VAL A 101 -1.65 -2.96 19.62
CA VAL A 101 -2.23 -1.61 19.54
C VAL A 101 -1.86 -0.83 20.79
N LYS A 102 -1.14 0.28 20.62
CA LYS A 102 -0.80 1.18 21.73
C LYS A 102 -1.81 2.31 21.88
N GLN A 103 -2.03 3.08 20.83
CA GLN A 103 -2.97 4.20 20.78
C GLN A 103 -3.92 4.10 19.59
N THR A 104 -3.38 3.85 18.41
CA THR A 104 -4.11 3.78 17.16
C THR A 104 -3.93 2.40 16.53
N ARG A 105 -5.01 1.83 16.02
CA ARG A 105 -4.98 0.54 15.31
C ARG A 105 -4.10 0.62 14.05
N VAL A 106 -3.39 -0.46 13.77
CA VAL A 106 -2.55 -0.60 12.57
C VAL A 106 -3.39 -1.00 11.35
N LEU A 107 -4.44 -1.76 11.54
CA LEU A 107 -5.32 -2.19 10.45
C LEU A 107 -6.19 -1.02 9.96
N THR A 108 -5.63 -0.22 9.05
CA THR A 108 -6.31 0.83 8.29
C THR A 108 -6.11 0.58 6.80
N TRP A 109 -6.94 1.20 5.96
CA TRP A 109 -6.79 1.08 4.50
C TRP A 109 -5.43 1.57 3.99
N PRO A 110 -4.93 2.75 4.41
CA PRO A 110 -3.61 3.19 3.96
C PRO A 110 -2.49 2.23 4.38
N LEU A 111 -2.45 1.78 5.64
CA LEU A 111 -1.40 0.86 6.10
C LEU A 111 -1.46 -0.51 5.42
N LEU A 112 -2.65 -1.04 5.16
CA LEU A 112 -2.82 -2.31 4.46
C LEU A 112 -2.32 -2.27 3.02
N THR A 113 -2.43 -1.12 2.34
CA THR A 113 -2.18 -1.03 0.90
C THR A 113 -0.86 -0.36 0.51
N VAL A 114 -0.22 0.39 1.42
CA VAL A 114 0.97 1.18 1.09
C VAL A 114 2.16 0.34 0.67
N PHE A 115 2.44 -0.76 1.38
CA PHE A 115 3.67 -1.54 1.11
C PHE A 115 3.58 -2.33 -0.20
N GLY A 116 2.43 -2.95 -0.49
CA GLY A 116 2.20 -3.59 -1.78
C GLY A 116 2.34 -2.60 -2.94
N PHE A 117 1.75 -1.41 -2.78
CA PHE A 117 1.82 -0.35 -3.78
C PHE A 117 3.25 0.16 -4.03
N ILE A 118 4.08 0.31 -2.97
CA ILE A 118 5.47 0.71 -3.12
C ILE A 118 6.30 -0.44 -3.73
N ALA A 119 6.10 -1.66 -3.26
CA ALA A 119 6.91 -2.81 -3.65
C ALA A 119 6.64 -3.28 -5.08
N ASP A 120 5.36 -3.38 -5.45
CA ASP A 120 4.92 -3.86 -6.76
C ASP A 120 3.71 -3.08 -7.28
N PRO A 121 3.94 -1.90 -7.87
CA PRO A 121 2.88 -1.08 -8.47
C PRO A 121 2.31 -1.66 -9.77
N SER A 122 2.79 -2.79 -10.26
CA SER A 122 2.14 -3.51 -11.38
C SER A 122 0.89 -4.27 -10.90
N GLU A 123 0.91 -4.73 -9.65
CA GLU A 123 -0.11 -5.59 -9.04
C GLU A 123 -0.97 -4.89 -7.99
N HIS A 124 -0.41 -3.92 -7.27
CA HIS A 124 -1.01 -3.31 -6.10
C HIS A 124 -1.30 -1.83 -6.28
N ILE A 125 -2.44 -1.38 -5.72
CA ILE A 125 -2.82 0.04 -5.71
C ILE A 125 -3.05 0.52 -4.27
N PHE A 126 -2.68 1.77 -3.99
CA PHE A 126 -2.87 2.41 -2.69
C PHE A 126 -4.28 2.98 -2.53
N LEU A 127 -4.91 2.73 -1.38
CA LEU A 127 -6.23 3.23 -1.05
C LEU A 127 -6.19 4.34 0.00
N LYS A 128 -6.52 5.57 -0.43
CA LYS A 128 -6.81 6.73 0.43
C LYS A 128 -8.32 6.95 0.45
N PRO A 129 -9.06 6.57 1.51
CA PRO A 129 -10.52 6.42 1.45
C PRO A 129 -11.28 7.63 0.93
N MET A 130 -11.05 8.82 1.49
CA MET A 130 -11.80 10.02 1.09
C MET A 130 -11.53 10.43 -0.35
N VAL A 131 -10.26 10.44 -0.75
CA VAL A 131 -9.84 10.78 -2.10
C VAL A 131 -10.39 9.78 -3.11
N THR A 132 -10.26 8.49 -2.82
CA THR A 132 -10.76 7.43 -3.73
C THR A 132 -12.29 7.50 -3.89
N LYS A 133 -13.03 7.71 -2.80
CA LYS A 133 -14.50 7.86 -2.89
C LYS A 133 -14.91 9.08 -3.73
N LYS A 134 -14.27 10.24 -3.53
CA LYS A 134 -14.54 11.44 -4.32
C LYS A 134 -14.22 11.23 -5.81
N ALA A 135 -13.07 10.63 -6.10
CA ALA A 135 -12.67 10.32 -7.48
C ALA A 135 -13.66 9.35 -8.16
N ALA A 136 -14.05 8.28 -7.48
CA ALA A 136 -15.02 7.32 -8.00
C ALA A 136 -16.38 7.99 -8.28
N LEU A 137 -16.86 8.86 -7.37
CA LEU A 137 -18.08 9.61 -7.55
C LEU A 137 -18.01 10.56 -8.75
N LYS A 138 -16.92 11.34 -8.89
CA LYS A 138 -16.70 12.22 -10.05
C LYS A 138 -16.64 11.46 -11.38
N TYR A 139 -16.07 10.26 -11.36
CA TYR A 139 -15.98 9.39 -12.53
C TYR A 139 -17.32 8.70 -12.87
N GLY A 140 -18.26 8.62 -11.93
CA GLY A 140 -19.51 7.87 -12.07
C GLY A 140 -19.37 6.36 -11.81
N PHE A 141 -18.36 5.96 -11.01
CA PHE A 141 -18.15 4.57 -10.61
C PHE A 141 -18.76 4.30 -9.23
N GLU A 142 -19.57 3.26 -9.13
CA GLU A 142 -20.13 2.79 -7.85
C GLU A 142 -19.05 2.05 -7.04
N PHE A 143 -18.32 2.79 -6.20
CA PHE A 143 -17.26 2.23 -5.38
C PHE A 143 -17.82 1.51 -4.15
N ASN A 144 -17.70 0.20 -4.12
CA ASN A 144 -18.15 -0.64 -3.00
C ASN A 144 -17.21 -0.50 -1.79
N TYR A 145 -17.37 0.59 -1.04
CA TYR A 145 -16.50 0.95 0.08
C TYR A 145 -17.08 0.59 1.44
N LEU A 146 -16.30 -0.17 2.22
CA LEU A 146 -16.50 -0.35 3.66
C LEU A 146 -15.30 0.21 4.43
N SER A 147 -15.55 0.86 5.57
CA SER A 147 -14.49 1.46 6.41
C SER A 147 -13.55 0.42 7.02
N LYS A 148 -14.07 -0.78 7.34
CA LYS A 148 -13.27 -1.92 7.79
C LYS A 148 -12.63 -2.60 6.58
N PRO A 149 -11.29 -2.69 6.50
CA PRO A 149 -10.61 -3.34 5.39
C PRO A 149 -11.11 -4.76 5.11
N ASN A 150 -11.39 -5.03 3.83
CA ASN A 150 -11.91 -6.31 3.33
C ASN A 150 -11.59 -6.47 1.84
N TRP A 151 -11.63 -7.71 1.35
CA TRP A 151 -11.31 -8.00 -0.05
C TRP A 151 -12.28 -7.35 -1.06
N GLN A 152 -13.57 -7.31 -0.75
CA GLN A 152 -14.58 -6.79 -1.70
C GLN A 152 -14.34 -5.32 -2.02
N THR A 153 -14.02 -4.50 -1.02
CA THR A 153 -13.65 -3.09 -1.26
C THR A 153 -12.35 -2.97 -2.06
N TYR A 154 -11.34 -3.81 -1.76
CA TYR A 154 -10.08 -3.78 -2.50
C TYR A 154 -10.26 -4.25 -3.95
N GLN A 155 -11.08 -5.26 -4.19
CA GLN A 155 -11.46 -5.72 -5.52
C GLN A 155 -12.18 -4.61 -6.30
N SER A 156 -13.14 -3.93 -5.68
CA SER A 156 -13.83 -2.78 -6.31
C SER A 156 -12.85 -1.65 -6.69
N LEU A 157 -11.81 -1.41 -5.86
CA LEU A 157 -10.74 -0.47 -6.21
C LEU A 157 -9.93 -0.92 -7.43
N LEU A 158 -9.60 -2.21 -7.51
CA LEU A 158 -8.89 -2.77 -8.67
C LEU A 158 -9.73 -2.68 -9.96
N GLU A 159 -11.03 -2.90 -9.87
CA GLU A 159 -11.98 -2.72 -10.98
C GLU A 159 -12.02 -1.26 -11.43
N PHE A 160 -12.13 -0.32 -10.49
CA PHE A 160 -12.08 1.11 -10.78
C PHE A 160 -10.75 1.51 -11.45
N ALA A 161 -9.63 1.03 -10.93
CA ALA A 161 -8.31 1.26 -11.53
C ALA A 161 -8.21 0.70 -12.95
N GLY A 162 -8.80 -0.47 -13.20
CA GLY A 162 -8.88 -1.08 -14.54
C GLY A 162 -9.67 -0.24 -15.54
N LEU A 163 -10.79 0.33 -15.12
CA LEU A 163 -11.59 1.25 -15.95
C LEU A 163 -10.82 2.53 -16.26
N LEU A 164 -10.22 3.15 -15.24
CA LEU A 164 -9.37 4.33 -15.44
C LEU A 164 -8.23 4.05 -16.42
N ARG A 165 -7.53 2.92 -16.27
CA ARG A 165 -6.46 2.52 -17.19
C ARG A 165 -6.93 2.38 -18.63
N LYS A 166 -8.14 1.81 -18.83
CA LYS A 166 -8.75 1.64 -20.15
C LYS A 166 -9.08 2.99 -20.77
N ASP A 167 -9.72 3.88 -20.01
CA ASP A 167 -10.22 5.16 -20.52
C ASP A 167 -9.11 6.21 -20.71
N THR A 168 -8.01 6.07 -19.93
CA THR A 168 -6.80 6.90 -20.08
C THR A 168 -5.72 6.28 -20.97
N LYS A 169 -6.06 5.26 -21.78
CA LYS A 169 -5.11 4.52 -22.62
C LYS A 169 -4.27 5.43 -23.52
N ASN A 170 -4.85 6.51 -24.03
CA ASN A 170 -4.17 7.51 -24.84
C ASN A 170 -3.07 8.30 -24.08
N LEU A 171 -3.10 8.29 -22.75
CA LEU A 171 -2.09 8.89 -21.88
C LEU A 171 -0.99 7.90 -21.48
N HIS A 172 -1.07 6.66 -21.95
CA HIS A 172 -0.09 5.59 -21.73
C HIS A 172 0.28 5.36 -20.25
N PRO A 173 -0.69 5.12 -19.33
CA PRO A 173 -0.38 4.86 -17.93
C PRO A 173 0.46 3.59 -17.80
N LYS A 174 1.60 3.68 -17.12
CA LYS A 174 2.60 2.61 -17.02
C LYS A 174 2.24 1.57 -15.97
N ASP A 175 1.76 2.02 -14.82
CA ASP A 175 1.54 1.20 -13.63
C ASP A 175 0.44 1.81 -12.73
N MET A 176 0.24 1.23 -11.54
CA MET A 176 -0.74 1.74 -10.57
C MET A 176 -0.31 3.04 -9.90
N ILE A 177 0.96 3.48 -10.05
CA ILE A 177 1.38 4.80 -9.59
C ILE A 177 0.70 5.87 -10.44
N ASP A 178 0.67 5.70 -11.77
CA ASP A 178 -0.03 6.63 -12.66
C ASP A 178 -1.54 6.65 -12.35
N ILE A 179 -2.15 5.48 -12.22
CA ILE A 179 -3.59 5.36 -11.92
C ILE A 179 -3.93 5.97 -10.55
N GLN A 180 -3.12 5.72 -9.52
CA GLN A 180 -3.34 6.30 -8.20
C GLN A 180 -3.11 7.83 -8.20
N SER A 181 -2.19 8.32 -9.01
CA SER A 181 -1.97 9.76 -9.20
C SER A 181 -3.17 10.40 -9.90
N PHE A 182 -3.79 9.72 -10.86
CA PHE A 182 -5.04 10.12 -11.48
C PHE A 182 -6.18 10.22 -10.44
N ILE A 183 -6.35 9.16 -9.63
CA ILE A 183 -7.34 9.14 -8.54
C ILE A 183 -7.11 10.31 -7.58
N TRP A 184 -5.84 10.61 -7.26
CA TRP A 184 -5.48 11.72 -6.39
C TRP A 184 -5.89 13.06 -6.97
N VAL A 185 -5.53 13.35 -8.22
CA VAL A 185 -5.89 14.60 -8.90
C VAL A 185 -7.41 14.78 -9.00
N MET A 186 -8.15 13.71 -9.30
CA MET A 186 -9.62 13.78 -9.38
C MET A 186 -10.31 13.96 -8.02
N GLY A 187 -9.75 13.37 -6.95
CA GLY A 187 -10.43 13.25 -5.67
C GLY A 187 -9.93 14.18 -4.56
N SER A 188 -8.75 14.80 -4.72
CA SER A 188 -8.21 15.75 -3.74
C SER A 188 -8.75 17.17 -3.98
N GLU A 189 -8.62 18.01 -2.97
CA GLU A 189 -8.94 19.46 -3.04
C GLU A 189 -7.73 20.30 -3.45
N GLU A 190 -6.56 19.65 -3.64
CA GLU A 190 -5.32 20.30 -4.05
C GLU A 190 -5.33 20.71 -5.54
N TYR A 191 -6.21 20.10 -6.31
CA TYR A 191 -6.37 20.35 -7.75
C TYR A 191 -7.84 20.72 -8.00
N PRO A 192 -8.19 22.02 -7.99
CA PRO A 192 -9.53 22.48 -8.33
C PRO A 192 -9.86 22.15 -9.80
N ASP A 193 -11.17 21.97 -10.06
CA ASP A 193 -11.72 21.67 -11.40
C ASP A 193 -11.48 22.80 -12.40
#